data_8129bcaeb9302e2360ebd99aa282f422
#
_entry.id   8129bcaeb9302e2360ebd99aa282f422
#
_cell.length_a   1.000
_cell.length_b   1.000
_cell.length_c   1.000
_cell.angle_alpha   90.00
_cell.angle_beta   90.00
_cell.angle_gamma   90.00
#
_symmetry.space_group_name_H-M   'P 1'
#
loop_
_entity.id
_entity.type
_entity.pdbx_description
1 polymer ?
#
loop_
_entity_poly.entity_id
_entity_poly.type
_entity_poly.pdbx_seq_one_letter_code
_entity_poly.pdbx_strand_id
1 'polypeptide(L)'
;SKAAQIQSTSRKVIVDWAYENGMIIRRFKSGGYMAFFNERIYKKLIESKFSILDDLKNAIEELDVLMTLSIGIGRSTKVLRELEELASSALSLAYSRGGDQIAIKSGKDHVRYFGGKTDAFETSSKVRSRIMAQSLAGLITRSRNVLIMGHKNSDLDSFGASLAAARIVENLGKKANIVIDYESLEEKTKGVVEMLRSNPDYKGLMLTISEALEKANKNTLLISVDNHKDSLAISRSVLDKVKNKVIIDHHRRSEEFISSPVLTYLEPSASSTVELLVELFDYQQHEIEISSLDATIMYTGMLVDTNYFRQHVGTRTFQSAAKLKEAQADLSLAYELLEDSFECMKEIFDITESAYRYKDKFLIATGKDEELSRSTLAKAANQLVYVSGIYAAFAIGYISKNTVAISARSSKKVNVQMIMENDALHGGGHFSMAACQIENVTIEEAKERLEHAIDAYLEDRGV
;
A
#
# COMPACT_ATOMS: atom_id res chain seq x y z
N SER A 1 24.63 -26.31 -11.58
CA SER A 1 23.38 -26.21 -10.76
C SER A 1 22.49 -25.11 -11.33
N LYS A 2 21.16 -25.23 -11.18
CA LYS A 2 20.15 -24.23 -11.64
C LYS A 2 20.50 -22.82 -11.16
N ALA A 3 20.99 -22.67 -9.93
CA ALA A 3 21.44 -21.39 -9.38
C ALA A 3 22.60 -20.75 -10.15
N ALA A 4 23.56 -21.54 -10.59
CA ALA A 4 24.70 -21.04 -11.40
C ALA A 4 24.23 -20.58 -12.79
N GLN A 5 23.28 -21.28 -13.39
CA GLN A 5 22.68 -20.92 -14.67
C GLN A 5 21.88 -19.60 -14.57
N ILE A 6 21.08 -19.43 -13.53
CA ILE A 6 20.35 -18.19 -13.27
C ILE A 6 21.31 -17.01 -13.10
N GLN A 7 22.38 -17.17 -12.30
CA GLN A 7 23.38 -16.12 -12.13
C GLN A 7 24.12 -15.79 -13.43
N SER A 8 24.41 -16.79 -14.26
CA SER A 8 25.06 -16.58 -15.55
C SER A 8 24.17 -15.84 -16.53
N THR A 9 22.90 -16.26 -16.65
CA THR A 9 21.92 -15.64 -17.56
C THR A 9 21.64 -14.20 -17.14
N SER A 10 21.33 -13.95 -15.86
CA SER A 10 21.04 -12.59 -15.37
C SER A 10 22.24 -11.66 -15.53
N ARG A 11 23.48 -12.16 -15.24
CA ARG A 11 24.69 -11.38 -15.46
C ARG A 11 24.85 -11.01 -16.94
N LYS A 12 24.64 -11.95 -17.84
CA LYS A 12 24.75 -11.72 -19.28
C LYS A 12 23.79 -10.62 -19.73
N VAL A 13 22.50 -10.75 -19.40
CA VAL A 13 21.48 -9.78 -19.79
C VAL A 13 21.82 -8.38 -19.27
N ILE A 14 22.19 -8.24 -17.99
CA ILE A 14 22.50 -6.92 -17.41
C ILE A 14 23.76 -6.30 -18.03
N VAL A 15 24.79 -7.10 -18.26
CA VAL A 15 26.06 -6.61 -18.80
C VAL A 15 25.91 -6.25 -20.27
N ASP A 16 25.27 -7.10 -21.06
CA ASP A 16 25.02 -6.86 -22.49
C ASP A 16 24.16 -5.59 -22.67
N TRP A 17 23.08 -5.44 -21.92
CA TRP A 17 22.26 -4.23 -21.93
C TRP A 17 23.06 -2.97 -21.62
N ALA A 18 23.94 -3.01 -20.61
CA ALA A 18 24.77 -1.88 -20.27
C ALA A 18 25.75 -1.51 -21.40
N TYR A 19 26.39 -2.50 -22.02
CA TYR A 19 27.31 -2.27 -23.13
C TYR A 19 26.60 -1.76 -24.39
N GLU A 20 25.46 -2.32 -24.75
CA GLU A 20 24.66 -1.87 -25.90
C GLU A 20 24.19 -0.42 -25.76
N ASN A 21 23.99 0.03 -24.52
CA ASN A 21 23.65 1.43 -24.23
C ASN A 21 24.88 2.32 -23.96
N GLY A 22 26.10 1.79 -24.11
CA GLY A 22 27.35 2.57 -23.96
C GLY A 22 27.66 2.97 -22.52
N MET A 23 27.23 2.17 -21.55
CA MET A 23 27.51 2.42 -20.14
C MET A 23 28.80 1.75 -19.68
N ILE A 24 29.43 2.31 -18.66
CA ILE A 24 30.49 1.64 -17.90
C ILE A 24 29.83 0.91 -16.75
N ILE A 25 29.96 -0.42 -16.71
CA ILE A 25 29.35 -1.25 -15.65
C ILE A 25 30.41 -2.05 -14.90
N ARG A 26 30.26 -2.16 -13.60
CA ARG A 26 31.12 -2.96 -12.73
C ARG A 26 30.30 -3.69 -11.66
N ARG A 27 30.61 -4.94 -11.42
CA ARG A 27 30.06 -5.70 -10.29
C ARG A 27 30.81 -5.30 -9.01
N PHE A 28 30.08 -4.92 -7.94
CA PHE A 28 30.68 -4.54 -6.67
C PHE A 28 30.33 -5.51 -5.53
N LYS A 29 29.27 -6.31 -5.68
CA LYS A 29 28.90 -7.38 -4.75
C LYS A 29 28.16 -8.50 -5.48
N SER A 30 27.86 -9.61 -4.79
CA SER A 30 27.02 -10.66 -5.35
C SER A 30 25.62 -10.11 -5.67
N GLY A 31 25.18 -10.25 -6.93
CA GLY A 31 23.92 -9.70 -7.41
C GLY A 31 23.84 -8.17 -7.49
N GLY A 32 24.95 -7.44 -7.27
CA GLY A 32 24.96 -5.97 -7.31
C GLY A 32 25.93 -5.40 -8.34
N TYR A 33 25.44 -4.45 -9.13
CA TYR A 33 26.21 -3.77 -10.18
C TYR A 33 26.13 -2.25 -9.99
N MET A 34 27.17 -1.57 -10.37
CA MET A 34 27.23 -0.11 -10.48
C MET A 34 27.49 0.25 -11.93
N ALA A 35 26.70 1.15 -12.48
CA ALA A 35 26.85 1.62 -13.83
C ALA A 35 26.98 3.16 -13.87
N PHE A 36 27.82 3.67 -14.76
CA PHE A 36 28.00 5.09 -15.03
C PHE A 36 27.62 5.38 -16.47
N PHE A 37 26.84 6.43 -16.65
CA PHE A 37 26.40 6.88 -17.97
C PHE A 37 26.11 8.38 -17.96
N ASN A 38 26.08 8.99 -19.15
CA ASN A 38 25.86 10.41 -19.30
C ASN A 38 24.36 10.73 -19.55
N GLU A 39 24.03 12.01 -19.58
CA GLU A 39 22.66 12.52 -19.76
C GLU A 39 22.03 12.12 -21.12
N ARG A 40 22.85 11.91 -22.18
CA ARG A 40 22.35 11.45 -23.47
C ARG A 40 21.83 10.01 -23.38
N ILE A 41 22.57 9.15 -22.70
CA ILE A 41 22.15 7.77 -22.43
C ILE A 41 20.92 7.76 -21.54
N TYR A 42 20.89 8.60 -20.49
CA TYR A 42 19.75 8.75 -19.61
C TYR A 42 18.46 9.04 -20.38
N LYS A 43 18.47 10.02 -21.29
CA LYS A 43 17.31 10.36 -22.13
C LYS A 43 16.84 9.15 -22.95
N LYS A 44 17.76 8.42 -23.59
CA LYS A 44 17.46 7.19 -24.33
C LYS A 44 16.81 6.13 -23.46
N LEU A 45 17.28 5.96 -22.21
CA LEU A 45 16.72 5.00 -21.27
C LEU A 45 15.30 5.38 -20.81
N ILE A 46 15.02 6.68 -20.64
CA ILE A 46 13.67 7.17 -20.35
C ILE A 46 12.74 6.89 -21.52
N GLU A 47 13.15 7.16 -22.77
CA GLU A 47 12.37 6.90 -23.97
C GLU A 47 12.05 5.42 -24.14
N SER A 48 13.03 4.52 -23.88
CA SER A 48 12.83 3.06 -23.89
C SER A 48 12.12 2.53 -22.64
N LYS A 49 11.71 3.39 -21.69
CA LYS A 49 11.11 3.01 -20.40
C LYS A 49 11.89 1.91 -19.65
N PHE A 50 13.23 1.87 -19.87
CA PHE A 50 14.11 0.88 -19.26
C PHE A 50 13.69 -0.57 -19.55
N SER A 51 13.77 -0.98 -20.80
CA SER A 51 13.42 -2.34 -21.27
C SER A 51 14.06 -3.47 -20.46
N ILE A 52 15.19 -3.21 -19.82
CA ILE A 52 15.96 -4.19 -19.03
C ILE A 52 15.13 -4.95 -17.99
N LEU A 53 14.08 -4.32 -17.43
CA LEU A 53 13.21 -4.99 -16.46
C LEU A 53 12.43 -6.14 -17.12
N ASP A 54 11.93 -5.89 -18.34
CA ASP A 54 11.20 -6.89 -19.10
C ASP A 54 12.17 -7.90 -19.76
N ASP A 55 13.32 -7.43 -20.27
CA ASP A 55 14.35 -8.28 -20.91
C ASP A 55 14.89 -9.34 -19.93
N LEU A 56 15.13 -8.94 -18.67
CA LEU A 56 15.60 -9.87 -17.65
C LEU A 56 14.50 -10.91 -17.29
N LYS A 57 13.25 -10.48 -17.17
CA LYS A 57 12.14 -11.41 -16.91
C LYS A 57 11.99 -12.44 -18.00
N ASN A 58 11.96 -12.01 -19.24
CA ASN A 58 11.82 -12.88 -20.41
C ASN A 58 12.97 -13.88 -20.49
N ALA A 59 14.22 -13.46 -20.23
CA ALA A 59 15.39 -14.33 -20.29
C ALA A 59 15.41 -15.40 -19.18
N ILE A 60 14.70 -15.21 -18.09
CA ILE A 60 14.68 -16.11 -16.93
C ILE A 60 13.40 -16.94 -16.87
N GLU A 61 12.35 -16.53 -17.56
CA GLU A 61 11.05 -17.23 -17.57
C GLU A 61 11.20 -18.71 -17.97
N GLU A 62 12.07 -19.03 -18.92
CA GLU A 62 12.38 -20.42 -19.33
C GLU A 62 13.00 -21.27 -18.21
N LEU A 63 13.54 -20.64 -17.15
CA LEU A 63 14.17 -21.34 -16.02
C LEU A 63 13.20 -21.63 -14.88
N ASP A 64 11.93 -21.26 -15.03
CA ASP A 64 10.89 -21.41 -14.00
C ASP A 64 11.33 -20.85 -12.62
N VAL A 65 11.86 -19.64 -12.64
CA VAL A 65 12.33 -18.89 -11.47
C VAL A 65 11.91 -17.45 -11.59
N LEU A 66 11.37 -16.92 -10.51
CA LEU A 66 11.07 -15.50 -10.39
C LEU A 66 12.34 -14.75 -9.94
N MET A 67 12.83 -13.86 -10.80
CA MET A 67 13.89 -12.93 -10.48
C MET A 67 13.47 -11.53 -10.88
N THR A 68 13.78 -10.56 -10.04
CA THR A 68 13.49 -9.15 -10.28
C THR A 68 14.76 -8.31 -10.25
N LEU A 69 14.72 -7.17 -10.92
CA LEU A 69 15.80 -6.19 -10.95
C LEU A 69 15.31 -4.88 -10.34
N SER A 70 16.07 -4.34 -9.41
CA SER A 70 15.82 -3.00 -8.86
C SER A 70 16.98 -2.10 -9.21
N ILE A 71 16.70 -0.89 -9.68
CA ILE A 71 17.72 0.07 -10.09
C ILE A 71 17.51 1.40 -9.37
N GLY A 72 18.56 1.95 -8.76
CA GLY A 72 18.59 3.29 -8.24
C GLY A 72 19.47 4.19 -9.11
N ILE A 73 18.95 5.32 -9.58
CA ILE A 73 19.68 6.29 -10.41
C ILE A 73 19.79 7.61 -9.66
N GLY A 74 21.03 8.08 -9.46
CA GLY A 74 21.34 9.42 -8.96
C GLY A 74 21.73 10.35 -10.11
N ARG A 75 21.19 11.57 -10.13
CA ARG A 75 21.51 12.57 -11.17
C ARG A 75 21.44 14.00 -10.64
N SER A 76 21.77 14.96 -11.52
CA SER A 76 21.69 16.42 -11.28
C SER A 76 22.76 16.97 -10.34
N THR A 77 23.88 16.27 -10.17
CA THR A 77 25.10 16.81 -9.56
C THR A 77 26.34 16.39 -10.37
N LYS A 78 27.43 17.13 -10.24
CA LYS A 78 28.73 16.81 -10.85
C LYS A 78 29.69 16.12 -9.88
N VAL A 79 29.30 15.99 -8.63
CA VAL A 79 30.11 15.35 -7.58
C VAL A 79 29.79 13.85 -7.55
N LEU A 80 30.76 13.02 -7.84
CA LEU A 80 30.59 11.55 -7.93
C LEU A 80 30.05 10.94 -6.62
N ARG A 81 30.50 11.41 -5.48
CA ARG A 81 30.05 10.95 -4.18
C ARG A 81 28.56 11.24 -3.97
N GLU A 82 28.11 12.42 -4.33
CA GLU A 82 26.67 12.79 -4.24
C GLU A 82 25.83 11.96 -5.20
N LEU A 83 26.34 11.66 -6.41
CA LEU A 83 25.66 10.76 -7.35
C LEU A 83 25.50 9.35 -6.76
N GLU A 84 26.52 8.83 -6.09
CA GLU A 84 26.46 7.55 -5.40
C GLU A 84 25.43 7.55 -4.25
N GLU A 85 25.46 8.59 -3.41
CA GLU A 85 24.50 8.76 -2.31
C GLU A 85 23.06 8.85 -2.83
N LEU A 86 22.83 9.60 -3.91
CA LEU A 86 21.51 9.68 -4.57
C LEU A 86 21.09 8.35 -5.17
N ALA A 87 21.98 7.65 -5.87
CA ALA A 87 21.69 6.35 -6.48
C ALA A 87 21.38 5.27 -5.40
N SER A 88 22.17 5.25 -4.33
CA SER A 88 21.95 4.33 -3.20
C SER A 88 20.64 4.61 -2.47
N SER A 89 20.33 5.89 -2.25
CA SER A 89 19.05 6.32 -1.69
C SER A 89 17.87 5.92 -2.60
N ALA A 90 17.98 6.15 -3.90
CA ALA A 90 16.99 5.74 -4.89
C ALA A 90 16.80 4.21 -4.92
N LEU A 91 17.90 3.44 -4.89
CA LEU A 91 17.83 1.98 -4.84
C LEU A 91 17.13 1.48 -3.58
N SER A 92 17.40 2.09 -2.43
CA SER A 92 16.70 1.78 -1.18
C SER A 92 15.21 2.06 -1.28
N LEU A 93 14.81 3.13 -1.97
CA LEU A 93 13.40 3.43 -2.25
C LEU A 93 12.78 2.40 -3.20
N ALA A 94 13.50 1.96 -4.25
CA ALA A 94 13.00 0.90 -5.12
C ALA A 94 12.78 -0.41 -4.36
N TYR A 95 13.70 -0.81 -3.48
CA TYR A 95 13.54 -2.00 -2.63
C TYR A 95 12.38 -1.88 -1.65
N SER A 96 12.26 -0.74 -0.97
CA SER A 96 11.18 -0.52 0.01
C SER A 96 9.78 -0.44 -0.62
N ARG A 97 9.69 -0.28 -1.93
CA ARG A 97 8.44 -0.34 -2.71
C ARG A 97 8.15 -1.73 -3.30
N GLY A 98 8.83 -2.76 -2.85
CA GLY A 98 8.64 -4.15 -3.30
C GLY A 98 9.59 -4.60 -4.43
N GLY A 99 10.57 -3.79 -4.80
CA GLY A 99 11.53 -4.13 -5.87
C GLY A 99 10.91 -4.10 -7.27
N ASP A 100 11.60 -4.70 -8.23
CA ASP A 100 11.20 -4.80 -9.64
C ASP A 100 10.88 -3.45 -10.29
N GLN A 101 11.66 -2.44 -9.96
CA GLN A 101 11.44 -1.07 -10.42
C GLN A 101 12.71 -0.25 -10.40
N ILE A 102 12.63 0.88 -11.07
CA ILE A 102 13.70 1.88 -11.13
C ILE A 102 13.22 3.11 -10.38
N ALA A 103 14.05 3.56 -9.45
CA ALA A 103 13.87 4.85 -8.79
C ALA A 103 14.96 5.81 -9.26
N ILE A 104 14.61 7.02 -9.64
CA ILE A 104 15.51 8.06 -10.12
C ILE A 104 15.44 9.25 -9.20
N LYS A 105 16.53 9.58 -8.54
CA LYS A 105 16.62 10.72 -7.61
C LYS A 105 17.43 11.85 -8.21
N SER A 106 16.78 13.01 -8.33
CA SER A 106 17.38 14.25 -8.83
C SER A 106 17.37 15.31 -7.72
N GLY A 107 18.52 15.49 -7.01
CA GLY A 107 18.57 16.36 -5.84
C GLY A 107 17.84 15.76 -4.62
N LYS A 108 17.43 16.63 -3.68
CA LYS A 108 16.88 16.16 -2.39
C LYS A 108 15.40 15.72 -2.45
N ASP A 109 14.61 16.29 -3.36
CA ASP A 109 13.15 16.24 -3.24
C ASP A 109 12.40 15.68 -4.46
N HIS A 110 13.09 15.25 -5.52
CA HIS A 110 12.44 14.70 -6.71
C HIS A 110 12.84 13.25 -6.97
N VAL A 111 11.89 12.33 -6.80
CA VAL A 111 12.04 10.92 -7.17
C VAL A 111 11.01 10.55 -8.24
N ARG A 112 11.50 9.97 -9.34
CA ARG A 112 10.64 9.36 -10.37
C ARG A 112 10.79 7.86 -10.35
N TYR A 113 9.71 7.15 -10.62
CA TYR A 113 9.69 5.69 -10.64
C TYR A 113 9.29 5.15 -12.02
N PHE A 114 9.91 4.03 -12.42
CA PHE A 114 9.59 3.27 -13.62
C PHE A 114 9.52 1.78 -13.26
N GLY A 115 8.59 1.04 -13.87
CA GLY A 115 8.38 -0.37 -13.54
C GLY A 115 7.44 -0.53 -12.34
N GLY A 116 7.61 -1.60 -11.58
CA GLY A 116 6.68 -1.95 -10.50
C GLY A 116 5.38 -2.54 -11.03
N LYS A 117 5.43 -3.21 -12.20
CA LYS A 117 4.28 -3.83 -12.85
C LYS A 117 3.82 -5.13 -12.18
N THR A 118 4.68 -5.71 -11.34
CA THR A 118 4.41 -6.92 -10.59
C THR A 118 3.95 -6.59 -9.18
N ASP A 119 3.01 -7.37 -8.66
CA ASP A 119 2.72 -7.38 -7.23
C ASP A 119 4.01 -7.65 -6.46
N ALA A 120 4.18 -7.04 -5.29
CA ALA A 120 5.31 -7.36 -4.43
C ALA A 120 5.25 -8.85 -4.10
N PHE A 121 6.35 -9.58 -4.40
CA PHE A 121 6.38 -11.01 -4.13
C PHE A 121 6.40 -11.26 -2.62
N GLU A 122 5.67 -12.28 -2.20
CA GLU A 122 5.70 -12.76 -0.82
C GLU A 122 7.11 -13.29 -0.50
N THR A 123 7.96 -12.41 0.01
CA THR A 123 9.22 -12.79 0.64
C THR A 123 8.96 -13.02 2.12
N SER A 124 8.13 -14.01 2.43
CA SER A 124 7.91 -14.43 3.81
C SER A 124 9.21 -14.98 4.39
N SER A 125 9.98 -14.11 5.00
CA SER A 125 11.07 -14.53 5.86
C SER A 125 10.54 -14.64 7.29
N LYS A 126 10.18 -15.84 7.72
CA LYS A 126 9.86 -16.14 9.13
C LYS A 126 10.93 -15.62 10.10
N VAL A 127 12.16 -15.54 9.62
CA VAL A 127 13.30 -14.96 10.36
C VAL A 127 13.08 -13.46 10.59
N ARG A 128 12.61 -12.72 9.55
CA ARG A 128 12.35 -11.28 9.67
C ARG A 128 11.21 -11.01 10.64
N SER A 129 10.10 -11.73 10.53
CA SER A 129 8.95 -11.59 11.41
C SER A 129 9.33 -11.89 12.86
N ARG A 130 10.15 -12.93 13.10
CA ARG A 130 10.67 -13.25 14.44
C ARG A 130 11.55 -12.13 15.00
N ILE A 131 12.46 -11.57 14.20
CA ILE A 131 13.32 -10.44 14.62
C ILE A 131 12.45 -9.21 14.94
N MET A 132 11.44 -8.92 14.11
CA MET A 132 10.53 -7.80 14.34
C MET A 132 9.71 -7.98 15.61
N ALA A 133 9.16 -9.18 15.85
CA ALA A 133 8.42 -9.50 17.07
C ALA A 133 9.29 -9.31 18.33
N GLN A 134 10.53 -9.82 18.34
CA GLN A 134 11.46 -9.67 19.45
C GLN A 134 11.86 -8.21 19.68
N SER A 135 12.13 -7.46 18.61
CA SER A 135 12.49 -6.04 18.70
C SER A 135 11.33 -5.21 19.24
N LEU A 136 10.11 -5.46 18.75
CA LEU A 136 8.88 -4.81 19.21
C LEU A 136 8.64 -5.11 20.70
N ALA A 137 8.71 -6.38 21.11
CA ALA A 137 8.55 -6.81 22.49
C ALA A 137 9.57 -6.12 23.43
N GLY A 138 10.83 -6.00 23.00
CA GLY A 138 11.86 -5.29 23.75
C GLY A 138 11.57 -3.79 23.91
N LEU A 139 11.00 -3.13 22.92
CA LEU A 139 10.60 -1.72 22.97
C LEU A 139 9.39 -1.53 23.90
N ILE A 140 8.37 -2.38 23.77
CA ILE A 140 7.16 -2.35 24.60
C ILE A 140 7.54 -2.53 26.07
N THR A 141 8.35 -3.54 26.40
CA THR A 141 8.72 -3.87 27.79
C THR A 141 9.47 -2.73 28.47
N ARG A 142 10.33 -2.01 27.73
CA ARG A 142 11.09 -0.85 28.25
C ARG A 142 10.27 0.43 28.37
N SER A 143 9.11 0.49 27.74
CA SER A 143 8.26 1.68 27.74
C SER A 143 7.37 1.74 28.96
N ARG A 144 7.03 2.95 29.42
CA ARG A 144 6.12 3.16 30.55
C ARG A 144 4.66 2.94 30.14
N ASN A 145 4.29 3.44 28.97
CA ASN A 145 2.97 3.34 28.38
C ASN A 145 3.12 3.23 26.85
N VAL A 146 2.12 2.64 26.22
CA VAL A 146 2.10 2.44 24.78
C VAL A 146 0.83 3.09 24.21
N LEU A 147 1.02 3.96 23.22
CA LEU A 147 -0.03 4.49 22.37
C LEU A 147 0.03 3.80 21.01
N ILE A 148 -1.12 3.49 20.46
CA ILE A 148 -1.26 2.89 19.13
C ILE A 148 -2.10 3.85 18.30
N MET A 149 -1.69 4.12 17.07
CA MET A 149 -2.34 5.10 16.22
C MET A 149 -2.30 4.65 14.76
N GLY A 150 -3.46 4.63 14.11
CA GLY A 150 -3.61 4.39 12.68
C GLY A 150 -3.50 5.67 11.85
N HIS A 151 -4.13 5.67 10.68
CA HIS A 151 -4.21 6.83 9.79
C HIS A 151 -5.53 7.60 9.94
N LYS A 152 -5.55 8.84 9.44
CA LYS A 152 -6.80 9.61 9.26
C LYS A 152 -7.77 8.83 8.37
N ASN A 153 -9.07 8.98 8.63
CA ASN A 153 -10.09 8.17 7.97
C ASN A 153 -9.81 6.67 8.14
N SER A 154 -9.46 6.27 9.38
CA SER A 154 -9.15 4.88 9.70
C SER A 154 -10.23 3.94 9.20
N ASP A 155 -9.83 2.98 8.39
CA ASP A 155 -10.66 1.87 7.94
C ASP A 155 -10.54 0.66 8.90
N LEU A 156 -11.13 -0.45 8.53
CA LEU A 156 -11.14 -1.64 9.38
C LEU A 156 -9.81 -2.40 9.40
N ASP A 157 -8.91 -2.24 8.40
CA ASP A 157 -7.56 -2.80 8.52
C ASP A 157 -6.75 -2.01 9.55
N SER A 158 -6.73 -0.69 9.45
CA SER A 158 -6.05 0.18 10.39
C SER A 158 -6.54 -0.01 11.83
N PHE A 159 -7.86 -0.13 12.03
CA PHE A 159 -8.43 -0.36 13.36
C PHE A 159 -8.19 -1.78 13.87
N GLY A 160 -8.36 -2.82 13.04
CA GLY A 160 -8.05 -4.20 13.36
C GLY A 160 -6.58 -4.40 13.68
N ALA A 161 -5.67 -3.75 12.93
CA ALA A 161 -4.25 -3.70 13.23
C ALA A 161 -3.96 -3.02 14.58
N SER A 162 -4.70 -1.96 14.90
CA SER A 162 -4.58 -1.31 16.21
C SER A 162 -4.97 -2.26 17.35
N LEU A 163 -6.05 -3.04 17.18
CA LEU A 163 -6.45 -4.07 18.16
C LEU A 163 -5.39 -5.17 18.27
N ALA A 164 -4.86 -5.68 17.16
CA ALA A 164 -3.82 -6.69 17.17
C ALA A 164 -2.56 -6.21 17.90
N ALA A 165 -2.13 -4.98 17.63
CA ALA A 165 -1.01 -4.35 18.36
C ALA A 165 -1.32 -4.20 19.85
N ALA A 166 -2.55 -3.83 20.22
CA ALA A 166 -2.97 -3.72 21.61
C ALA A 166 -2.85 -5.06 22.34
N ARG A 167 -3.26 -6.17 21.72
CA ARG A 167 -3.15 -7.51 22.32
C ARG A 167 -1.69 -7.96 22.49
N ILE A 168 -0.79 -7.60 21.57
CA ILE A 168 0.66 -7.81 21.77
C ILE A 168 1.16 -7.03 23.00
N VAL A 169 0.75 -5.77 23.14
CA VAL A 169 1.14 -4.91 24.26
C VAL A 169 0.66 -5.47 25.60
N GLU A 170 -0.62 -5.88 25.65
CA GLU A 170 -1.24 -6.44 26.86
C GLU A 170 -0.65 -7.79 27.25
N ASN A 171 -0.33 -8.65 26.28
CA ASN A 171 0.34 -9.93 26.49
C ASN A 171 1.75 -9.77 27.14
N LEU A 172 2.38 -8.62 26.95
CA LEU A 172 3.65 -8.25 27.59
C LEU A 172 3.45 -7.53 28.93
N GLY A 173 2.24 -7.54 29.49
CA GLY A 173 1.90 -6.95 30.78
C GLY A 173 1.89 -5.42 30.78
N LYS A 174 1.74 -4.79 29.64
CA LYS A 174 1.67 -3.32 29.50
C LYS A 174 0.24 -2.89 29.15
N LYS A 175 -0.09 -1.66 29.54
CA LYS A 175 -1.36 -1.04 29.16
C LYS A 175 -1.26 -0.50 27.74
N ALA A 176 -2.14 -0.98 26.87
CA ALA A 176 -2.33 -0.45 25.52
C ALA A 176 -3.38 0.65 25.52
N ASN A 177 -3.19 1.66 24.68
CA ASN A 177 -4.23 2.65 24.39
C ASN A 177 -4.23 2.98 22.89
N ILE A 178 -5.37 2.83 22.26
CA ILE A 178 -5.61 3.16 20.84
C ILE A 178 -6.09 4.60 20.75
N VAL A 179 -5.41 5.42 19.98
CA VAL A 179 -5.78 6.82 19.73
C VAL A 179 -6.82 6.87 18.63
N ILE A 180 -7.95 7.47 18.90
CA ILE A 180 -9.10 7.57 17.97
C ILE A 180 -9.46 9.04 17.75
N ASP A 181 -9.66 9.40 16.49
CA ASP A 181 -10.36 10.60 16.07
C ASP A 181 -11.75 10.21 15.55
N TYR A 182 -12.76 10.30 16.40
CA TYR A 182 -14.13 9.85 16.09
C TYR A 182 -14.75 10.55 14.90
N GLU A 183 -14.38 11.80 14.65
CA GLU A 183 -14.93 12.59 13.56
C GLU A 183 -14.35 12.18 12.19
N SER A 184 -13.15 11.63 12.20
CA SER A 184 -12.45 11.23 10.98
C SER A 184 -12.49 9.71 10.68
N LEU A 185 -13.26 8.92 11.46
CA LEU A 185 -13.40 7.49 11.18
C LEU A 185 -14.21 7.23 9.91
N GLU A 186 -13.82 6.23 9.14
CA GLU A 186 -14.68 5.69 8.09
C GLU A 186 -15.96 5.13 8.70
N GLU A 187 -17.09 5.25 8.01
CA GLU A 187 -18.43 4.94 8.54
C GLU A 187 -18.54 3.55 9.17
N LYS A 188 -18.00 2.52 8.48
CA LYS A 188 -18.03 1.14 8.99
C LYS A 188 -17.14 0.97 10.22
N THR A 189 -15.98 1.59 10.24
CA THR A 189 -15.08 1.61 11.39
C THR A 189 -15.73 2.33 12.57
N LYS A 190 -16.46 3.40 12.32
CA LYS A 190 -17.22 4.12 13.36
C LYS A 190 -18.24 3.21 14.03
N GLY A 191 -19.01 2.45 13.27
CA GLY A 191 -19.97 1.46 13.80
C GLY A 191 -19.31 0.42 14.71
N VAL A 192 -18.15 -0.12 14.28
CA VAL A 192 -17.36 -1.07 15.07
C VAL A 192 -16.85 -0.43 16.36
N VAL A 193 -16.31 0.79 16.29
CA VAL A 193 -15.79 1.51 17.46
C VAL A 193 -16.91 1.82 18.47
N GLU A 194 -18.10 2.20 18.01
CA GLU A 194 -19.27 2.42 18.86
C GLU A 194 -19.74 1.13 19.55
N MET A 195 -19.72 0.00 18.82
CA MET A 195 -20.02 -1.32 19.38
C MET A 195 -19.03 -1.68 20.50
N LEU A 196 -17.72 -1.47 20.29
CA LEU A 196 -16.70 -1.74 21.30
C LEU A 196 -16.77 -0.80 22.49
N ARG A 197 -17.11 0.47 22.29
CA ARG A 197 -17.31 1.42 23.41
C ARG A 197 -18.44 1.01 24.34
N SER A 198 -19.44 0.35 23.82
CA SER A 198 -20.57 -0.16 24.59
C SER A 198 -20.25 -1.46 25.34
N ASN A 199 -19.12 -2.09 25.03
CA ASN A 199 -18.68 -3.33 25.65
C ASN A 199 -17.70 -3.04 26.82
N PRO A 200 -18.01 -3.48 28.06
CA PRO A 200 -17.16 -3.27 29.24
C PRO A 200 -15.72 -3.77 29.09
N ASP A 201 -15.49 -4.83 28.31
CA ASP A 201 -14.16 -5.43 28.13
C ASP A 201 -13.18 -4.49 27.40
N TYR A 202 -13.68 -3.51 26.67
CA TYR A 202 -12.88 -2.51 25.95
C TYR A 202 -12.80 -1.16 26.65
N LYS A 203 -13.30 -1.10 27.88
CA LYS A 203 -13.31 0.15 28.66
C LYS A 203 -11.88 0.68 28.88
N GLY A 204 -11.63 1.89 28.42
CA GLY A 204 -10.35 2.59 28.57
C GLY A 204 -9.25 2.12 27.62
N LEU A 205 -9.57 1.27 26.62
CA LEU A 205 -8.67 0.93 25.54
C LEU A 205 -8.52 2.09 24.54
N MET A 206 -9.63 2.72 24.18
CA MET A 206 -9.65 3.83 23.23
C MET A 206 -9.55 5.18 23.92
N LEU A 207 -8.72 6.06 23.37
CA LEU A 207 -8.49 7.41 23.84
C LEU A 207 -8.77 8.42 22.72
N THR A 208 -9.29 9.55 23.08
CA THR A 208 -9.32 10.74 22.24
C THR A 208 -7.90 11.30 22.05
N ILE A 209 -7.69 12.14 21.06
CA ILE A 209 -6.41 12.84 20.83
C ILE A 209 -5.98 13.62 22.07
N SER A 210 -6.91 14.31 22.74
CA SER A 210 -6.62 15.08 23.96
C SER A 210 -6.13 14.20 25.10
N GLU A 211 -6.82 13.08 25.37
CA GLU A 211 -6.42 12.11 26.40
C GLU A 211 -5.06 11.45 26.09
N ALA A 212 -4.81 11.17 24.80
CA ALA A 212 -3.53 10.63 24.35
C ALA A 212 -2.40 11.64 24.57
N LEU A 213 -2.63 12.92 24.28
CA LEU A 213 -1.67 13.99 24.56
C LEU A 213 -1.36 14.14 26.05
N GLU A 214 -2.34 14.03 26.93
CA GLU A 214 -2.10 14.06 28.38
C GLU A 214 -1.23 12.90 28.85
N LYS A 215 -1.42 11.70 28.30
CA LYS A 215 -0.63 10.50 28.66
C LYS A 215 0.74 10.47 28.00
N ALA A 216 0.91 11.10 26.84
CA ALA A 216 2.15 11.09 26.08
C ALA A 216 3.29 11.80 26.84
N ASN A 217 4.41 11.12 27.00
CA ASN A 217 5.62 11.64 27.64
C ASN A 217 6.88 11.01 26.99
N LYS A 218 8.08 11.38 27.46
CA LYS A 218 9.37 10.91 26.92
C LYS A 218 9.58 9.39 26.99
N ASN A 219 8.85 8.68 27.86
CA ASN A 219 8.94 7.23 28.04
C ASN A 219 7.76 6.50 27.36
N THR A 220 6.96 7.19 26.58
CA THR A 220 5.89 6.62 25.78
C THR A 220 6.47 6.00 24.51
N LEU A 221 5.97 4.82 24.13
CA LEU A 221 6.14 4.24 22.81
C LEU A 221 4.88 4.53 21.99
N LEU A 222 5.04 5.01 20.78
CA LEU A 222 3.97 5.14 19.81
C LEU A 222 4.14 4.06 18.73
N ILE A 223 3.14 3.23 18.54
CA ILE A 223 3.08 2.26 17.45
C ILE A 223 2.13 2.84 16.40
N SER A 224 2.69 3.28 15.28
CA SER A 224 1.92 3.66 14.09
C SER A 224 1.64 2.39 13.28
N VAL A 225 0.37 2.07 13.10
CA VAL A 225 -0.07 0.92 12.31
C VAL A 225 -0.75 1.42 11.04
N ASP A 226 -0.53 0.70 9.95
CA ASP A 226 -1.14 0.97 8.65
C ASP A 226 -0.89 2.39 8.13
N ASN A 227 0.18 3.00 8.61
CA ASN A 227 0.59 4.33 8.22
C ASN A 227 2.07 4.59 8.50
N HIS A 228 2.77 5.09 7.48
CA HIS A 228 4.15 5.55 7.59
C HIS A 228 4.34 7.03 7.22
N LYS A 229 3.25 7.78 6.92
CA LYS A 229 3.30 9.18 6.49
C LYS A 229 2.86 10.12 7.61
N ASP A 230 3.59 11.21 7.80
CA ASP A 230 3.23 12.25 8.78
C ASP A 230 1.86 12.89 8.47
N SER A 231 1.58 13.17 7.19
CA SER A 231 0.35 13.85 6.75
C SER A 231 -0.91 13.02 6.95
N LEU A 232 -0.80 11.68 6.95
CA LEU A 232 -1.90 10.76 7.14
C LEU A 232 -2.11 10.32 8.60
N ALA A 233 -1.22 10.68 9.51
CA ALA A 233 -1.38 10.33 10.92
C ALA A 233 -2.65 10.98 11.52
N ILE A 234 -3.37 10.24 12.37
CA ILE A 234 -4.55 10.76 13.09
C ILE A 234 -4.22 12.07 13.81
N SER A 235 -3.06 12.15 14.45
CA SER A 235 -2.63 13.35 15.17
C SER A 235 -1.14 13.60 15.02
N ARG A 236 -0.79 14.69 14.32
CA ARG A 236 0.58 15.15 14.24
C ARG A 236 1.12 15.59 15.60
N SER A 237 0.29 16.21 16.43
CA SER A 237 0.71 16.64 17.78
C SER A 237 1.08 15.46 18.69
N VAL A 238 0.42 14.32 18.58
CA VAL A 238 0.83 13.08 19.28
C VAL A 238 2.14 12.55 18.71
N LEU A 239 2.30 12.52 17.38
CA LEU A 239 3.54 12.14 16.72
C LEU A 239 4.74 12.96 17.18
N ASP A 240 4.58 14.29 17.22
CA ASP A 240 5.67 15.22 17.58
C ASP A 240 6.04 15.11 19.06
N LYS A 241 5.05 14.82 19.92
CA LYS A 241 5.27 14.70 21.36
C LYS A 241 6.00 13.42 21.76
N VAL A 242 5.83 12.31 21.01
CA VAL A 242 6.44 11.03 21.34
C VAL A 242 7.74 10.84 20.59
N LYS A 243 8.82 10.56 21.34
CA LYS A 243 10.16 10.36 20.75
C LYS A 243 10.33 8.97 20.15
N ASN A 244 9.86 7.93 20.83
CA ASN A 244 10.05 6.54 20.41
C ASN A 244 8.84 6.11 19.55
N LYS A 245 9.07 5.93 18.26
CA LYS A 245 8.03 5.58 17.29
C LYS A 245 8.38 4.25 16.64
N VAL A 246 7.40 3.38 16.52
CA VAL A 246 7.44 2.14 15.73
C VAL A 246 6.47 2.30 14.58
N ILE A 247 6.86 1.85 13.40
CA ILE A 247 6.00 1.82 12.22
C ILE A 247 5.80 0.37 11.81
N ILE A 248 4.52 -0.04 11.64
CA ILE A 248 4.13 -1.34 11.11
C ILE A 248 3.10 -1.08 10.01
N ASP A 249 3.47 -1.34 8.76
CA ASP A 249 2.67 -0.95 7.62
C ASP A 249 2.94 -1.86 6.41
N HIS A 250 1.91 -2.13 5.60
CA HIS A 250 2.02 -2.92 4.39
C HIS A 250 2.06 -2.08 3.11
N HIS A 251 1.88 -0.78 3.21
CA HIS A 251 1.93 0.10 2.07
C HIS A 251 3.35 0.25 1.50
N ARG A 252 3.45 0.55 0.22
CA ARG A 252 4.73 0.88 -0.42
C ARG A 252 5.29 2.17 0.15
N ARG A 253 6.57 2.15 0.51
CA ARG A 253 7.25 3.32 1.06
C ARG A 253 7.13 4.52 0.13
N SER A 254 6.72 5.66 0.68
CA SER A 254 6.70 6.96 0.02
C SER A 254 7.92 7.81 0.40
N GLU A 255 8.08 8.95 -0.26
CA GLU A 255 9.10 9.95 0.10
C GLU A 255 8.81 10.56 1.47
N GLU A 256 7.54 10.85 1.71
CA GLU A 256 7.06 11.28 3.02
C GLU A 256 7.08 10.10 3.99
N PHE A 257 7.72 10.29 5.12
CA PHE A 257 7.88 9.24 6.11
C PHE A 257 7.97 9.80 7.52
N ILE A 258 7.29 9.16 8.48
CA ILE A 258 7.37 9.53 9.90
C ILE A 258 8.83 9.57 10.35
N SER A 259 9.23 10.72 10.91
CA SER A 259 10.62 11.01 11.22
C SER A 259 11.18 10.16 12.36
N SER A 260 12.41 9.67 12.18
CA SER A 260 13.22 9.01 13.20
C SER A 260 12.53 7.86 13.96
N PRO A 261 11.91 6.88 13.29
CA PRO A 261 11.37 5.71 13.98
C PRO A 261 12.49 4.86 14.57
N VAL A 262 12.26 4.29 15.75
CA VAL A 262 13.21 3.36 16.41
C VAL A 262 13.08 1.94 15.86
N LEU A 263 11.94 1.60 15.23
CA LEU A 263 11.71 0.35 14.52
C LEU A 263 10.77 0.60 13.35
N THR A 264 11.07 -0.03 12.21
CA THR A 264 10.22 0.00 11.01
C THR A 264 10.01 -1.42 10.50
N TYR A 265 8.77 -1.86 10.49
CA TYR A 265 8.33 -3.08 9.82
C TYR A 265 7.42 -2.69 8.66
N LEU A 266 8.02 -2.50 7.50
CA LEU A 266 7.34 -2.17 6.26
C LEU A 266 7.42 -3.38 5.31
N GLU A 267 6.26 -3.92 4.92
CA GLU A 267 6.20 -5.16 4.12
C GLU A 267 5.12 -5.08 3.02
N PRO A 268 5.45 -4.49 1.86
CA PRO A 268 4.49 -4.30 0.77
C PRO A 268 3.96 -5.60 0.13
N SER A 269 4.52 -6.74 0.47
CA SER A 269 4.00 -8.04 0.01
C SER A 269 2.88 -8.59 0.88
N ALA A 270 2.64 -7.98 2.04
CA ALA A 270 1.51 -8.35 2.89
C ALA A 270 0.20 -7.81 2.32
N SER A 271 -0.86 -8.54 2.54
CA SER A 271 -2.19 -8.15 2.07
C SER A 271 -2.83 -7.04 2.90
N SER A 272 -2.44 -6.95 4.17
CA SER A 272 -2.97 -6.00 5.13
C SER A 272 -2.01 -5.83 6.31
N THR A 273 -2.17 -4.78 7.08
CA THR A 273 -1.39 -4.58 8.31
C THR A 273 -1.83 -5.55 9.43
N VAL A 274 -3.11 -5.95 9.45
CA VAL A 274 -3.59 -7.04 10.32
C VAL A 274 -2.80 -8.32 10.06
N GLU A 275 -2.60 -8.71 8.81
CA GLU A 275 -1.81 -9.90 8.45
C GLU A 275 -0.43 -9.88 9.09
N LEU A 276 0.26 -8.73 9.01
CA LEU A 276 1.60 -8.56 9.61
C LEU A 276 1.58 -8.77 11.12
N LEU A 277 0.62 -8.19 11.81
CA LEU A 277 0.54 -8.25 13.27
C LEU A 277 0.09 -9.63 13.77
N VAL A 278 -0.85 -10.29 13.09
CA VAL A 278 -1.28 -11.65 13.40
C VAL A 278 -0.14 -12.65 13.19
N GLU A 279 0.73 -12.44 12.19
CA GLU A 279 1.94 -13.25 12.03
C GLU A 279 2.90 -13.08 13.22
N LEU A 280 3.01 -11.87 13.80
CA LEU A 280 3.87 -11.63 14.97
C LEU A 280 3.40 -12.35 16.24
N PHE A 281 2.14 -12.79 16.31
CA PHE A 281 1.61 -13.56 17.45
C PHE A 281 2.39 -14.85 17.69
N ASP A 282 2.84 -15.55 16.62
CA ASP A 282 3.60 -16.80 16.70
C ASP A 282 4.97 -16.65 17.36
N TYR A 283 5.48 -15.44 17.45
CA TYR A 283 6.83 -15.17 17.96
C TYR A 283 6.86 -14.47 19.32
N GLN A 284 5.68 -14.42 19.98
CA GLN A 284 5.63 -13.92 21.36
C GLN A 284 6.05 -15.00 22.35
N GLN A 285 6.50 -14.60 23.54
CA GLN A 285 6.92 -15.53 24.59
C GLN A 285 5.76 -16.37 25.14
N HIS A 286 4.58 -15.77 25.20
CA HIS A 286 3.34 -16.39 25.62
C HIS A 286 2.35 -16.34 24.48
N GLU A 287 1.49 -17.32 24.38
CA GLU A 287 0.39 -17.33 23.45
C GLU A 287 -0.49 -16.10 23.65
N ILE A 288 -0.86 -15.45 22.57
CA ILE A 288 -1.75 -14.28 22.64
C ILE A 288 -3.20 -14.79 22.60
N GLU A 289 -3.88 -14.61 23.71
CA GLU A 289 -5.34 -14.83 23.78
C GLU A 289 -6.06 -13.60 23.23
N ILE A 290 -6.90 -13.81 22.21
CA ILE A 290 -7.77 -12.79 21.66
C ILE A 290 -9.23 -13.26 21.78
N SER A 291 -10.13 -12.31 22.01
CA SER A 291 -11.57 -12.62 22.03
C SER A 291 -12.08 -12.94 20.62
N SER A 292 -13.21 -13.67 20.55
CA SER A 292 -13.89 -13.89 19.28
C SER A 292 -14.21 -12.57 18.56
N LEU A 293 -14.54 -11.53 19.29
CA LEU A 293 -14.84 -10.22 18.73
C LEU A 293 -13.58 -9.54 18.16
N ASP A 294 -12.43 -9.58 18.86
CA ASP A 294 -11.16 -9.11 18.33
C ASP A 294 -10.79 -9.84 17.04
N ALA A 295 -10.87 -11.18 17.06
CA ALA A 295 -10.58 -12.01 15.90
C ALA A 295 -11.50 -11.67 14.71
N THR A 296 -12.78 -11.41 14.99
CA THR A 296 -13.76 -11.01 13.97
C THR A 296 -13.40 -9.66 13.34
N ILE A 297 -13.07 -8.66 14.16
CA ILE A 297 -12.71 -7.32 13.65
C ILE A 297 -11.40 -7.37 12.85
N MET A 298 -10.39 -8.09 13.34
CA MET A 298 -9.13 -8.31 12.59
C MET A 298 -9.40 -9.01 11.26
N TYR A 299 -10.21 -10.05 11.25
CA TYR A 299 -10.61 -10.75 10.02
C TYR A 299 -11.33 -9.81 9.05
N THR A 300 -12.21 -8.95 9.56
CA THR A 300 -12.93 -7.96 8.75
C THR A 300 -11.96 -6.96 8.09
N GLY A 301 -10.93 -6.52 8.82
CA GLY A 301 -9.85 -5.69 8.24
C GLY A 301 -9.16 -6.38 7.07
N MET A 302 -8.80 -7.66 7.21
CA MET A 302 -8.23 -8.42 6.10
C MET A 302 -9.18 -8.55 4.90
N LEU A 303 -10.50 -8.68 5.13
CA LEU A 303 -11.51 -8.71 4.04
C LEU A 303 -11.54 -7.41 3.25
N VAL A 304 -11.41 -6.26 3.92
CA VAL A 304 -11.43 -4.93 3.27
C VAL A 304 -10.24 -4.81 2.30
N ASP A 305 -9.04 -5.01 2.78
CA ASP A 305 -7.82 -4.80 2.01
C ASP A 305 -7.61 -5.82 0.89
N THR A 306 -8.11 -7.02 1.08
CA THR A 306 -8.04 -8.08 0.08
C THR A 306 -9.24 -8.08 -0.87
N ASN A 307 -10.17 -7.17 -0.69
CA ASN A 307 -11.44 -7.20 -1.40
C ASN A 307 -12.08 -8.60 -1.36
N TYR A 308 -12.36 -9.07 -0.14
CA TYR A 308 -12.92 -10.40 0.12
C TYR A 308 -12.04 -11.55 -0.41
N PHE A 309 -10.72 -11.48 -0.17
CA PHE A 309 -9.69 -12.42 -0.66
C PHE A 309 -9.63 -12.56 -2.19
N ARG A 310 -10.03 -11.53 -2.94
CA ARG A 310 -9.95 -11.51 -4.40
C ARG A 310 -8.65 -10.88 -4.92
N GLN A 311 -7.99 -10.07 -4.10
CA GLN A 311 -6.80 -9.29 -4.50
C GLN A 311 -5.72 -9.34 -3.43
N HIS A 312 -4.46 -9.22 -3.84
CA HIS A 312 -3.28 -9.12 -2.97
C HIS A 312 -3.15 -10.22 -1.91
N VAL A 313 -3.65 -11.42 -2.19
CA VAL A 313 -3.59 -12.55 -1.25
C VAL A 313 -2.39 -13.44 -1.53
N GLY A 314 -1.74 -13.86 -0.47
CA GLY A 314 -0.64 -14.84 -0.46
C GLY A 314 -0.91 -15.96 0.54
N THR A 315 0.03 -16.88 0.67
CA THR A 315 -0.05 -17.99 1.64
C THR A 315 -0.18 -17.46 3.07
N ARG A 316 0.56 -16.40 3.40
CA ARG A 316 0.52 -15.74 4.71
C ARG A 316 -0.86 -15.17 5.04
N THR A 317 -1.55 -14.61 4.05
CA THR A 317 -2.93 -14.12 4.22
C THR A 317 -3.86 -15.21 4.71
N PHE A 318 -3.83 -16.37 4.06
CA PHE A 318 -4.68 -17.50 4.46
C PHE A 318 -4.25 -18.13 5.80
N GLN A 319 -2.95 -18.14 6.12
CA GLN A 319 -2.46 -18.57 7.43
C GLN A 319 -2.96 -17.65 8.54
N SER A 320 -2.91 -16.33 8.35
CA SER A 320 -3.44 -15.36 9.30
C SER A 320 -4.96 -15.47 9.45
N ALA A 321 -5.68 -15.63 8.34
CA ALA A 321 -7.13 -15.86 8.37
C ALA A 321 -7.50 -17.15 9.11
N ALA A 322 -6.75 -18.25 8.92
CA ALA A 322 -6.94 -19.50 9.64
C ALA A 322 -6.76 -19.33 11.15
N LYS A 323 -5.72 -18.63 11.60
CA LYS A 323 -5.50 -18.33 13.03
C LYS A 323 -6.64 -17.52 13.65
N LEU A 324 -7.12 -16.50 12.93
CA LEU A 324 -8.27 -15.73 13.40
C LEU A 324 -9.52 -16.60 13.49
N LYS A 325 -9.69 -17.55 12.57
CA LYS A 325 -10.80 -18.53 12.66
C LYS A 325 -10.61 -19.52 13.79
N GLU A 326 -9.40 -19.98 14.08
CA GLU A 326 -9.08 -20.79 15.26
C GLU A 326 -9.39 -20.03 16.55
N ALA A 327 -9.14 -18.74 16.59
CA ALA A 327 -9.53 -17.81 17.68
C ALA A 327 -11.05 -17.49 17.66
N GLN A 328 -11.86 -18.27 16.97
CA GLN A 328 -13.32 -18.18 16.94
C GLN A 328 -13.87 -16.90 16.28
N ALA A 329 -13.16 -16.34 15.28
CA ALA A 329 -13.73 -15.25 14.48
C ALA A 329 -15.11 -15.66 13.93
N ASP A 330 -16.10 -14.80 14.13
CA ASP A 330 -17.46 -14.95 13.58
C ASP A 330 -17.48 -14.37 12.16
N LEU A 331 -17.46 -15.27 11.17
CA LEU A 331 -17.44 -14.86 9.77
C LEU A 331 -18.76 -14.20 9.34
N SER A 332 -19.89 -14.60 9.93
CA SER A 332 -21.18 -13.99 9.61
C SER A 332 -21.20 -12.54 10.05
N LEU A 333 -20.78 -12.27 11.28
CA LEU A 333 -20.63 -10.90 11.78
C LEU A 333 -19.61 -10.10 10.96
N ALA A 334 -18.49 -10.72 10.55
CA ALA A 334 -17.47 -10.03 9.74
C ALA A 334 -18.04 -9.52 8.40
N TYR A 335 -18.90 -10.31 7.75
CA TYR A 335 -19.59 -9.88 6.53
C TYR A 335 -20.69 -8.86 6.82
N GLU A 336 -21.47 -9.03 7.91
CA GLU A 336 -22.50 -8.08 8.34
C GLU A 336 -21.91 -6.67 8.60
N LEU A 337 -20.73 -6.59 9.23
CA LEU A 337 -20.03 -5.32 9.45
C LEU A 337 -19.63 -4.62 8.14
N LEU A 338 -19.58 -5.34 7.02
CA LEU A 338 -19.25 -4.82 5.70
C LEU A 338 -20.47 -4.59 4.79
N GLU A 339 -21.67 -4.90 5.25
CA GLU A 339 -22.89 -4.67 4.48
C GLU A 339 -23.11 -3.18 4.19
N ASP A 340 -23.57 -2.89 3.00
CA ASP A 340 -23.90 -1.54 2.57
C ASP A 340 -25.38 -1.24 2.83
N SER A 341 -25.71 0.01 3.12
CA SER A 341 -27.10 0.44 3.21
C SER A 341 -27.83 0.30 1.88
N PHE A 342 -29.14 0.18 1.93
CA PHE A 342 -29.96 0.13 0.71
C PHE A 342 -29.75 1.36 -0.18
N GLU A 343 -29.58 2.53 0.44
CA GLU A 343 -29.31 3.79 -0.25
C GLU A 343 -27.98 3.73 -1.01
N CYS A 344 -26.92 3.26 -0.35
CA CYS A 344 -25.60 3.08 -0.99
C CYS A 344 -25.68 2.07 -2.13
N MET A 345 -26.40 0.96 -1.94
CA MET A 345 -26.61 -0.05 -3.00
C MET A 345 -27.34 0.55 -4.21
N LYS A 346 -28.32 1.41 -3.98
CA LYS A 346 -29.06 2.11 -5.05
C LYS A 346 -28.16 3.06 -5.81
N GLU A 347 -27.33 3.85 -5.12
CA GLU A 347 -26.34 4.74 -5.76
C GLU A 347 -25.36 3.94 -6.64
N ILE A 348 -24.85 2.82 -6.12
CA ILE A 348 -23.94 1.93 -6.87
C ILE A 348 -24.64 1.38 -8.12
N PHE A 349 -25.89 0.96 -7.99
CA PHE A 349 -26.69 0.47 -9.10
C PHE A 349 -26.89 1.54 -10.18
N ASP A 350 -27.28 2.75 -9.78
CA ASP A 350 -27.46 3.88 -10.69
C ASP A 350 -26.17 4.20 -11.48
N ILE A 351 -25.00 4.13 -10.81
CA ILE A 351 -23.71 4.31 -11.47
C ILE A 351 -23.43 3.14 -12.45
N THR A 352 -23.57 1.92 -11.97
CA THR A 352 -23.21 0.74 -12.78
C THR A 352 -24.12 0.52 -13.99
N GLU A 353 -25.40 0.95 -13.90
CA GLU A 353 -26.35 0.93 -15.03
C GLU A 353 -25.89 1.83 -16.18
N SER A 354 -25.23 2.95 -15.88
CA SER A 354 -24.71 3.87 -16.90
C SER A 354 -23.48 3.33 -17.65
N ALA A 355 -22.93 2.17 -17.22
CA ALA A 355 -21.65 1.69 -17.73
C ALA A 355 -21.68 1.37 -19.23
N TYR A 356 -20.68 1.84 -19.95
CA TYR A 356 -20.46 1.49 -21.35
C TYR A 356 -19.06 0.95 -21.59
N ARG A 357 -18.91 0.18 -22.67
CA ARG A 357 -17.60 -0.36 -23.08
C ARG A 357 -16.80 0.68 -23.87
N TYR A 358 -15.57 0.91 -23.44
CA TYR A 358 -14.60 1.71 -24.18
C TYR A 358 -13.42 0.81 -24.61
N LYS A 359 -13.05 0.87 -25.89
CA LYS A 359 -12.00 0.02 -26.50
C LYS A 359 -12.11 -1.47 -26.09
N ASP A 360 -13.33 -2.00 -26.03
CA ASP A 360 -13.70 -3.39 -25.69
C ASP A 360 -13.21 -3.93 -24.34
N LYS A 361 -12.19 -3.35 -23.74
CA LYS A 361 -11.52 -3.84 -22.52
C LYS A 361 -11.74 -2.97 -21.29
N PHE A 362 -12.34 -1.83 -21.45
CA PHE A 362 -12.59 -0.87 -20.38
C PHE A 362 -14.09 -0.67 -20.17
N LEU A 363 -14.51 -0.49 -18.93
CA LEU A 363 -15.85 0.00 -18.59
C LEU A 363 -15.72 1.38 -17.96
N ILE A 364 -16.51 2.31 -18.43
CA ILE A 364 -16.63 3.66 -17.86
C ILE A 364 -18.08 3.84 -17.46
N ALA A 365 -18.31 4.25 -16.22
CA ALA A 365 -19.62 4.54 -15.66
C ALA A 365 -19.65 5.92 -15.05
N THR A 366 -20.79 6.58 -15.10
CA THR A 366 -20.97 7.94 -14.58
C THR A 366 -22.12 7.98 -13.58
N GLY A 367 -21.93 8.68 -12.48
CA GLY A 367 -23.02 9.06 -11.58
C GLY A 367 -23.91 10.14 -12.20
N LYS A 368 -25.02 10.39 -11.55
CA LYS A 368 -25.91 11.53 -11.84
C LYS A 368 -25.35 12.82 -11.24
N ASP A 369 -26.04 13.95 -11.41
CA ASP A 369 -25.63 15.27 -10.88
C ASP A 369 -25.77 15.41 -9.35
N GLU A 370 -25.81 14.30 -8.62
CA GLU A 370 -25.86 14.26 -7.17
C GLU A 370 -24.47 14.04 -6.58
N GLU A 371 -24.23 14.57 -5.38
CA GLU A 371 -22.97 14.34 -4.67
C GLU A 371 -22.91 12.91 -4.15
N LEU A 372 -21.84 12.20 -4.50
CA LEU A 372 -21.58 10.82 -4.15
C LEU A 372 -20.40 10.72 -3.19
N SER A 373 -20.36 9.67 -2.38
CA SER A 373 -19.17 9.39 -1.60
C SER A 373 -18.07 8.80 -2.48
N ARG A 374 -16.79 9.05 -2.12
CA ARG A 374 -15.65 8.41 -2.78
C ARG A 374 -15.73 6.88 -2.66
N SER A 375 -16.26 6.39 -1.55
CA SER A 375 -16.49 4.97 -1.29
C SER A 375 -17.50 4.38 -2.27
N THR A 376 -18.60 5.07 -2.55
CA THR A 376 -19.62 4.65 -3.53
C THR A 376 -18.99 4.48 -4.93
N LEU A 377 -18.21 5.48 -5.38
CA LEU A 377 -17.51 5.41 -6.66
C LEU A 377 -16.50 4.24 -6.71
N ALA A 378 -15.75 4.02 -5.63
CA ALA A 378 -14.80 2.92 -5.53
C ALA A 378 -15.50 1.56 -5.60
N LYS A 379 -16.64 1.40 -4.93
CA LYS A 379 -17.46 0.18 -4.96
C LYS A 379 -18.06 -0.09 -6.34
N ALA A 380 -18.57 0.94 -7.01
CA ALA A 380 -19.06 0.82 -8.38
C ALA A 380 -17.95 0.35 -9.34
N ALA A 381 -16.77 0.97 -9.29
CA ALA A 381 -15.64 0.53 -10.09
C ALA A 381 -15.18 -0.91 -9.76
N ASN A 382 -15.23 -1.31 -8.46
CA ASN A 382 -14.95 -2.67 -8.03
C ASN A 382 -15.95 -3.69 -8.61
N GLN A 383 -17.23 -3.38 -8.69
CA GLN A 383 -18.22 -4.29 -9.30
C GLN A 383 -17.96 -4.44 -10.81
N LEU A 384 -17.72 -3.35 -11.50
CA LEU A 384 -17.53 -3.32 -12.95
C LEU A 384 -16.26 -4.06 -13.42
N VAL A 385 -15.17 -3.99 -12.66
CA VAL A 385 -13.91 -4.64 -13.05
C VAL A 385 -13.98 -6.16 -13.08
N TYR A 386 -14.95 -6.77 -12.40
CA TYR A 386 -15.18 -8.21 -12.40
C TYR A 386 -16.07 -8.71 -13.54
N VAL A 387 -16.52 -7.82 -14.42
CA VAL A 387 -17.24 -8.21 -15.63
C VAL A 387 -16.29 -8.95 -16.57
N SER A 388 -16.75 -10.08 -17.10
CA SER A 388 -15.94 -10.93 -17.99
C SER A 388 -15.38 -10.15 -19.20
N GLY A 389 -14.09 -10.30 -19.45
CA GLY A 389 -13.39 -9.66 -20.57
C GLY A 389 -12.95 -8.22 -20.30
N ILE A 390 -13.26 -7.64 -19.12
CA ILE A 390 -12.85 -6.29 -18.75
C ILE A 390 -11.48 -6.32 -18.06
N TYR A 391 -10.63 -5.37 -18.41
CA TYR A 391 -9.28 -5.21 -17.86
C TYR A 391 -9.21 -4.09 -16.84
N ALA A 392 -9.97 -3.02 -17.03
CA ALA A 392 -10.11 -1.95 -16.05
C ALA A 392 -11.52 -1.33 -16.11
N ALA A 393 -11.94 -0.78 -14.98
CA ALA A 393 -13.21 -0.09 -14.83
C ALA A 393 -13.03 1.22 -14.09
N PHE A 394 -13.83 2.21 -14.48
CA PHE A 394 -13.78 3.57 -13.97
C PHE A 394 -15.20 4.03 -13.60
N ALA A 395 -15.33 4.63 -12.42
CA ALA A 395 -16.56 5.26 -11.98
C ALA A 395 -16.30 6.76 -11.75
N ILE A 396 -17.11 7.60 -12.36
CA ILE A 396 -16.98 9.06 -12.36
C ILE A 396 -18.20 9.65 -11.67
N GLY A 397 -18.03 10.64 -10.79
CA GLY A 397 -19.15 11.32 -10.15
C GLY A 397 -18.72 12.53 -9.35
N TYR A 398 -19.67 13.40 -9.02
CA TYR A 398 -19.46 14.53 -8.15
C TYR A 398 -19.25 14.06 -6.71
N ILE A 399 -18.21 14.56 -6.06
CA ILE A 399 -17.96 14.36 -4.61
C ILE A 399 -18.20 15.66 -3.83
N SER A 400 -18.38 16.73 -4.51
CA SER A 400 -18.84 18.03 -4.03
C SER A 400 -19.35 18.85 -5.22
N LYS A 401 -19.98 19.97 -4.94
CA LYS A 401 -20.60 20.86 -5.93
C LYS A 401 -19.73 21.23 -7.14
N ASN A 402 -18.38 21.27 -6.93
CA ASN A 402 -17.42 21.71 -7.95
C ASN A 402 -16.28 20.68 -8.16
N THR A 403 -16.37 19.50 -7.61
CA THR A 403 -15.29 18.49 -7.72
C THR A 403 -15.82 17.17 -8.22
N VAL A 404 -15.32 16.74 -9.36
CA VAL A 404 -15.56 15.40 -9.90
C VAL A 404 -14.43 14.47 -9.48
N ALA A 405 -14.77 13.28 -9.01
CA ALA A 405 -13.81 12.23 -8.73
C ALA A 405 -13.94 11.09 -9.74
N ILE A 406 -12.82 10.46 -10.04
CA ILE A 406 -12.76 9.22 -10.83
C ILE A 406 -12.11 8.15 -9.95
N SER A 407 -12.80 7.04 -9.78
CA SER A 407 -12.25 5.85 -9.14
C SER A 407 -11.95 4.79 -10.19
N ALA A 408 -10.73 4.26 -10.19
CA ALA A 408 -10.24 3.29 -11.16
C ALA A 408 -9.87 1.98 -10.49
N ARG A 409 -10.23 0.87 -11.14
CA ARG A 409 -9.88 -0.50 -10.72
C ARG A 409 -9.38 -1.30 -11.91
N SER A 410 -8.44 -2.21 -11.66
CA SER A 410 -7.86 -3.08 -12.69
C SER A 410 -7.82 -4.53 -12.26
N SER A 411 -8.03 -5.44 -13.21
CA SER A 411 -7.88 -6.88 -13.07
C SER A 411 -6.44 -7.37 -13.30
N LYS A 412 -5.40 -6.58 -12.93
CA LYS A 412 -3.96 -6.87 -13.10
C LYS A 412 -3.41 -6.84 -14.53
N LYS A 413 -4.23 -6.57 -15.53
CA LYS A 413 -3.80 -6.48 -16.94
C LYS A 413 -3.46 -5.06 -17.40
N VAL A 414 -3.94 -4.05 -16.66
CA VAL A 414 -3.78 -2.62 -16.96
C VAL A 414 -3.28 -1.91 -15.69
N ASN A 415 -2.30 -1.06 -15.86
CA ASN A 415 -1.83 -0.21 -14.77
C ASN A 415 -2.69 1.07 -14.70
N VAL A 416 -3.72 1.08 -13.84
CA VAL A 416 -4.60 2.23 -13.71
C VAL A 416 -3.93 3.43 -13.03
N GLN A 417 -2.85 3.23 -12.29
CA GLN A 417 -2.05 4.33 -11.75
C GLN A 417 -1.50 5.19 -12.89
N MET A 418 -0.92 4.57 -13.93
CA MET A 418 -0.36 5.32 -15.06
C MET A 418 -1.42 6.10 -15.84
N ILE A 419 -2.65 5.57 -15.92
CA ILE A 419 -3.76 6.28 -16.54
C ILE A 419 -4.15 7.49 -15.68
N MET A 420 -4.25 7.33 -14.36
CA MET A 420 -4.64 8.41 -13.44
C MET A 420 -3.54 9.47 -13.26
N GLU A 421 -2.26 9.11 -13.38
CA GLU A 421 -1.12 10.05 -13.33
C GLU A 421 -0.94 10.85 -14.64
N ASN A 422 -1.81 10.67 -15.64
CA ASN A 422 -1.80 11.50 -16.84
C ASN A 422 -1.98 12.98 -16.50
N ASP A 423 -1.29 13.85 -17.23
CA ASP A 423 -1.29 15.32 -17.00
C ASP A 423 -2.69 15.96 -17.06
N ALA A 424 -3.68 15.30 -17.67
CA ALA A 424 -5.06 15.78 -17.72
C ALA A 424 -5.89 15.42 -16.47
N LEU A 425 -5.43 14.42 -15.69
CA LEU A 425 -6.16 13.88 -14.54
C LEU A 425 -5.49 14.20 -13.20
N HIS A 426 -4.15 14.32 -13.16
CA HIS A 426 -3.34 14.60 -11.96
C HIS A 426 -3.67 13.70 -10.76
N GLY A 427 -4.01 12.45 -11.03
CA GLY A 427 -4.36 11.47 -10.01
C GLY A 427 -3.16 10.66 -9.53
N GLY A 428 -3.46 9.56 -8.84
CA GLY A 428 -2.45 8.64 -8.35
C GLY A 428 -3.07 7.38 -7.77
N GLY A 429 -2.21 6.50 -7.26
CA GLY A 429 -2.65 5.25 -6.64
C GLY A 429 -1.64 4.13 -6.82
N HIS A 430 -2.16 2.93 -7.05
CA HIS A 430 -1.40 1.71 -7.28
C HIS A 430 -1.76 1.08 -8.61
N PHE A 431 -1.04 0.03 -8.99
CA PHE A 431 -1.26 -0.69 -10.25
C PHE A 431 -2.73 -1.05 -10.49
N SER A 432 -3.40 -1.62 -9.48
CA SER A 432 -4.78 -2.14 -9.58
C SER A 432 -5.85 -1.19 -9.05
N MET A 433 -5.49 -0.15 -8.33
CA MET A 433 -6.41 0.81 -7.71
C MET A 433 -5.82 2.22 -7.79
N ALA A 434 -6.55 3.14 -8.39
CA ALA A 434 -6.13 4.53 -8.50
C ALA A 434 -7.35 5.46 -8.49
N ALA A 435 -7.11 6.74 -8.25
CA ALA A 435 -8.17 7.74 -8.27
C ALA A 435 -7.61 9.12 -8.63
N CYS A 436 -8.48 10.01 -9.08
CA CYS A 436 -8.19 11.43 -9.22
C CYS A 436 -9.37 12.28 -8.77
N GLN A 437 -9.12 13.56 -8.58
CA GLN A 437 -10.11 14.58 -8.29
C GLN A 437 -9.82 15.79 -9.17
N ILE A 438 -10.84 16.29 -9.84
CA ILE A 438 -10.70 17.39 -10.78
C ILE A 438 -11.70 18.47 -10.37
N GLU A 439 -11.19 19.66 -10.09
CA GLU A 439 -12.01 20.80 -9.69
C GLU A 439 -12.55 21.57 -10.90
N ASN A 440 -13.73 22.12 -10.76
CA ASN A 440 -14.38 23.00 -11.74
C ASN A 440 -14.54 22.38 -13.13
N VAL A 441 -14.88 21.09 -13.19
CA VAL A 441 -15.21 20.35 -14.41
C VAL A 441 -16.57 19.69 -14.30
N THR A 442 -17.18 19.41 -15.43
CA THR A 442 -18.38 18.57 -15.52
C THR A 442 -18.01 17.09 -15.58
N ILE A 443 -18.98 16.20 -15.31
CA ILE A 443 -18.78 14.74 -15.47
C ILE A 443 -18.36 14.42 -16.91
N GLU A 444 -18.95 15.09 -17.91
CA GLU A 444 -18.64 14.84 -19.32
C GLU A 444 -17.21 15.27 -19.68
N GLU A 445 -16.75 16.44 -19.21
CA GLU A 445 -15.35 16.87 -19.38
C GLU A 445 -14.36 15.92 -18.68
N ALA A 446 -14.67 15.44 -17.47
CA ALA A 446 -13.85 14.47 -16.77
C ALA A 446 -13.77 13.13 -17.50
N LYS A 447 -14.88 12.70 -18.10
CA LYS A 447 -14.97 11.50 -18.94
C LYS A 447 -14.13 11.63 -20.21
N GLU A 448 -14.21 12.74 -20.93
CA GLU A 448 -13.38 13.00 -22.10
C GLU A 448 -11.88 12.98 -21.77
N ARG A 449 -11.47 13.58 -20.64
CA ARG A 449 -10.09 13.53 -20.16
C ARG A 449 -9.64 12.11 -19.84
N LEU A 450 -10.52 11.30 -19.24
CA LEU A 450 -10.24 9.90 -18.95
C LEU A 450 -10.07 9.08 -20.24
N GLU A 451 -10.94 9.27 -21.23
CA GLU A 451 -10.85 8.58 -22.52
C GLU A 451 -9.54 8.90 -23.23
N HIS A 452 -9.12 10.17 -23.26
CA HIS A 452 -7.83 10.58 -23.78
C HIS A 452 -6.65 9.97 -22.99
N ALA A 453 -6.74 9.87 -21.67
CA ALA A 453 -5.71 9.25 -20.87
C ALA A 453 -5.60 7.73 -21.13
N ILE A 454 -6.72 7.05 -21.36
CA ILE A 454 -6.75 5.65 -21.77
C ILE A 454 -6.13 5.48 -23.15
N ASP A 455 -6.47 6.33 -24.13
CA ASP A 455 -5.90 6.28 -25.48
C ASP A 455 -4.39 6.48 -25.45
N ALA A 456 -3.89 7.49 -24.75
CA ALA A 456 -2.46 7.73 -24.56
C ALA A 456 -1.76 6.52 -23.92
N TYR A 457 -2.40 5.89 -22.93
CA TYR A 457 -1.87 4.69 -22.28
C TYR A 457 -1.77 3.50 -23.24
N LEU A 458 -2.74 3.32 -24.16
CA LEU A 458 -2.74 2.25 -25.15
C LEU A 458 -1.72 2.50 -26.25
N GLU A 459 -1.64 3.73 -26.79
CA GLU A 459 -0.66 4.13 -27.81
C GLU A 459 0.78 3.90 -27.33
N ASP A 460 1.07 4.26 -26.10
CA ASP A 460 2.37 4.05 -25.45
C ASP A 460 2.80 2.58 -25.38
N ARG A 461 1.87 1.63 -25.53
CA ARG A 461 2.10 0.19 -25.44
C ARG A 461 1.97 -0.56 -26.76
N GLY A 462 1.65 0.14 -27.83
CA GLY A 462 1.50 -0.45 -29.17
C GLY A 462 0.33 -1.45 -29.27
N VAL A 463 -0.73 -1.22 -28.51
CA VAL A 463 -1.97 -2.04 -28.51
C VAL A 463 -3.10 -1.26 -29.14
#